data_189f76a2e5aa47e51911a930ccdc6144
#
_entry.id   189f76a2e5aa47e51911a930ccdc6144
#
_cell.length_a   1.000
_cell.length_b   1.000
_cell.length_c   1.000
_cell.angle_alpha   90.00
_cell.angle_beta   90.00
_cell.angle_gamma   90.00
#
_symmetry.space_group_name_H-M   'P 1'
#
loop_
_entity.id
_entity.type
_entity.pdbx_description
1 polymer ?
#
loop_
_entity_poly.entity_id
_entity_poly.type
_entity_poly.pdbx_seq_one_letter_code
_entity_poly.pdbx_strand_id
1 'polypeptide(L)'
;MSTKYAIVGGKLIDGTGAEPVENSLVLVDDNGKIEYAGAMQDLPEGVEVIDAAGKTVLPGLIDTHLHFSGNLTDDDTDWVMQPLLEKQAVAVKQAYDCLTHGLTTVCEIGRFGIQIRDCIDKGVFKGPRVLATGLGFCRVAGHGDSHHCTQELNKESHPWGDQVDGPWDLRKAVRRRLRENPDAIKIWATGGGIWRWDSGRDQHYCSEEIQAVVEEAKMVGIPVWSHCYNNHAAAYDSVRFGCEQLIHGFDIDERTMDLMAEQGTFFTPTIAFLPTWYATYP
;
A
#
# COMPACT_ATOMS: atom_id res chain seq x y z
N MET A 1 -23.08 -4.43 -26.10
CA MET A 1 -22.61 -5.16 -24.91
C MET A 1 -23.84 -5.48 -24.11
N SER A 2 -23.96 -6.67 -23.55
CA SER A 2 -25.13 -7.01 -22.72
C SER A 2 -24.83 -6.64 -21.28
N THR A 3 -25.84 -6.11 -20.57
CA THR A 3 -25.76 -5.90 -19.13
C THR A 3 -25.83 -7.25 -18.43
N LYS A 4 -24.86 -7.56 -17.58
CA LYS A 4 -24.74 -8.85 -16.90
C LYS A 4 -25.40 -8.85 -15.53
N TYR A 5 -25.16 -7.80 -14.74
CA TYR A 5 -25.67 -7.67 -13.39
C TYR A 5 -26.41 -6.35 -13.19
N ALA A 6 -27.50 -6.40 -12.40
CA ALA A 6 -28.21 -5.23 -11.89
C ALA A 6 -28.24 -5.30 -10.35
N ILE A 7 -27.56 -4.39 -9.67
CA ILE A 7 -27.64 -4.25 -8.21
C ILE A 7 -28.75 -3.26 -7.92
N VAL A 8 -29.80 -3.69 -7.19
CA VAL A 8 -31.05 -2.94 -7.08
C VAL A 8 -31.46 -2.66 -5.61
N GLY A 9 -32.14 -1.55 -5.37
CA GLY A 9 -32.86 -1.25 -4.14
C GLY A 9 -32.00 -0.76 -2.97
N GLY A 10 -30.69 -0.71 -3.15
CA GLY A 10 -29.78 -0.21 -2.11
C GLY A 10 -29.69 1.31 -2.07
N LYS A 11 -29.08 1.84 -0.99
CA LYS A 11 -28.65 3.24 -0.90
C LYS A 11 -27.29 3.37 -1.58
N LEU A 12 -27.21 4.08 -2.71
CA LEU A 12 -25.97 4.28 -3.45
C LEU A 12 -25.19 5.50 -2.91
N ILE A 13 -23.92 5.28 -2.58
CA ILE A 13 -22.91 6.31 -2.34
C ILE A 13 -21.83 6.12 -3.40
N ASP A 14 -21.81 6.97 -4.43
CA ASP A 14 -20.97 6.78 -5.62
C ASP A 14 -19.52 7.25 -5.50
N GLY A 15 -19.19 7.90 -4.36
CA GLY A 15 -17.84 8.43 -4.10
C GLY A 15 -17.55 9.79 -4.75
N THR A 16 -18.50 10.43 -5.43
CA THR A 16 -18.32 11.76 -6.05
C THR A 16 -18.50 12.92 -5.08
N GLY A 17 -19.02 12.65 -3.88
CA GLY A 17 -19.43 13.67 -2.90
C GLY A 17 -20.85 14.20 -3.13
N ALA A 18 -21.58 13.67 -4.09
CA ALA A 18 -23.00 13.96 -4.29
C ALA A 18 -23.87 13.34 -3.18
N GLU A 19 -25.11 13.81 -3.06
CA GLU A 19 -26.09 13.23 -2.12
C GLU A 19 -26.35 11.76 -2.48
N PRO A 20 -26.45 10.88 -1.46
CA PRO A 20 -26.73 9.47 -1.68
C PRO A 20 -28.07 9.27 -2.40
N VAL A 21 -28.11 8.29 -3.30
CA VAL A 21 -29.33 7.91 -4.05
C VAL A 21 -30.01 6.75 -3.36
N GLU A 22 -31.22 7.00 -2.82
CA GLU A 22 -32.06 5.94 -2.24
C GLU A 22 -32.73 5.10 -3.35
N ASN A 23 -32.99 3.81 -3.07
CA ASN A 23 -33.58 2.88 -4.05
C ASN A 23 -32.86 2.92 -5.39
N SER A 24 -31.57 2.65 -5.35
CA SER A 24 -30.67 2.83 -6.50
C SER A 24 -30.63 1.61 -7.43
N LEU A 25 -30.06 1.87 -8.62
CA LEU A 25 -29.68 0.85 -9.59
C LEU A 25 -28.23 1.03 -10.01
N VAL A 26 -27.45 -0.07 -10.02
CA VAL A 26 -26.14 -0.13 -10.67
C VAL A 26 -26.15 -1.23 -11.70
N LEU A 27 -25.87 -0.90 -12.96
CA LEU A 27 -25.78 -1.85 -14.07
C LEU A 27 -24.31 -2.12 -14.39
N VAL A 28 -23.96 -3.40 -14.53
CA VAL A 28 -22.60 -3.85 -14.83
C VAL A 28 -22.62 -4.72 -16.08
N ASP A 29 -21.75 -4.44 -17.05
CA ASP A 29 -21.63 -5.18 -18.30
C ASP A 29 -20.90 -6.53 -18.17
N ASP A 30 -20.81 -7.28 -19.26
CA ASP A 30 -20.12 -8.56 -19.33
C ASP A 30 -18.60 -8.46 -19.06
N ASN A 31 -18.02 -7.26 -19.17
CA ASN A 31 -16.60 -7.00 -18.90
C ASN A 31 -16.36 -6.49 -17.47
N GLY A 32 -17.40 -6.42 -16.63
CA GLY A 32 -17.31 -5.90 -15.27
C GLY A 32 -17.22 -4.37 -15.19
N LYS A 33 -17.67 -3.64 -16.25
CA LYS A 33 -17.73 -2.18 -16.26
C LYS A 33 -19.11 -1.70 -15.84
N ILE A 34 -19.13 -0.64 -15.02
CA ILE A 34 -20.37 0.04 -14.64
C ILE A 34 -20.87 0.84 -15.84
N GLU A 35 -22.06 0.50 -16.34
CA GLU A 35 -22.75 1.21 -17.43
C GLU A 35 -23.67 2.31 -16.90
N TYR A 36 -24.25 2.08 -15.71
CA TYR A 36 -25.13 3.02 -15.05
C TYR A 36 -25.01 2.90 -13.54
N ALA A 37 -25.06 4.03 -12.84
CA ALA A 37 -25.20 4.09 -11.39
C ALA A 37 -26.07 5.32 -11.04
N GLY A 38 -27.22 5.10 -10.40
CA GLY A 38 -28.14 6.19 -10.09
C GLY A 38 -29.51 5.72 -9.59
N ALA A 39 -30.54 6.54 -9.82
CA ALA A 39 -31.90 6.22 -9.42
C ALA A 39 -32.43 4.97 -10.16
N MET A 40 -33.39 4.27 -9.54
CA MET A 40 -34.03 3.11 -10.15
C MET A 40 -34.68 3.48 -11.50
N GLN A 41 -34.49 2.60 -12.47
CA GLN A 41 -35.13 2.64 -13.79
C GLN A 41 -35.48 1.22 -14.23
N ASP A 42 -36.10 1.07 -15.40
CA ASP A 42 -36.46 -0.23 -15.97
C ASP A 42 -35.21 -1.10 -16.18
N LEU A 43 -35.31 -2.37 -15.78
CA LEU A 43 -34.20 -3.30 -15.91
C LEU A 43 -34.10 -3.86 -17.34
N PRO A 44 -32.89 -4.05 -17.87
CA PRO A 44 -32.69 -4.78 -19.11
C PRO A 44 -33.23 -6.20 -19.01
N GLU A 45 -33.77 -6.72 -20.14
CA GLU A 45 -34.27 -8.09 -20.21
C GLU A 45 -33.13 -9.10 -20.01
N GLY A 46 -33.37 -10.12 -19.17
CA GLY A 46 -32.41 -11.21 -18.93
C GLY A 46 -31.23 -10.88 -18.02
N VAL A 47 -31.20 -9.70 -17.38
CA VAL A 47 -30.13 -9.32 -16.43
C VAL A 47 -30.23 -10.12 -15.13
N GLU A 48 -29.09 -10.53 -14.59
CA GLU A 48 -29.02 -11.13 -13.25
C GLU A 48 -29.18 -10.04 -12.17
N VAL A 49 -30.18 -10.19 -11.29
CA VAL A 49 -30.50 -9.19 -10.27
C VAL A 49 -29.85 -9.55 -8.94
N ILE A 50 -29.12 -8.59 -8.35
CA ILE A 50 -28.57 -8.64 -6.99
C ILE A 50 -29.38 -7.68 -6.13
N ASP A 51 -30.17 -8.22 -5.19
CA ASP A 51 -30.96 -7.43 -4.27
C ASP A 51 -30.09 -6.80 -3.17
N ALA A 52 -30.06 -5.48 -3.14
CA ALA A 52 -29.36 -4.67 -2.14
C ALA A 52 -30.33 -3.91 -1.22
N ALA A 53 -31.62 -4.28 -1.18
CA ALA A 53 -32.58 -3.61 -0.31
C ALA A 53 -32.11 -3.59 1.15
N GLY A 54 -32.17 -2.41 1.77
CA GLY A 54 -31.68 -2.20 3.15
C GLY A 54 -30.17 -2.20 3.31
N LYS A 55 -29.39 -2.26 2.22
CA LYS A 55 -27.92 -2.19 2.22
C LYS A 55 -27.43 -0.89 1.58
N THR A 56 -26.16 -0.57 1.81
CA THR A 56 -25.46 0.51 1.12
C THR A 56 -24.60 -0.07 0.01
N VAL A 57 -24.72 0.49 -1.20
CA VAL A 57 -23.89 0.19 -2.37
C VAL A 57 -22.87 1.32 -2.49
N LEU A 58 -21.59 0.98 -2.51
CA LEU A 58 -20.49 1.95 -2.65
C LEU A 58 -19.37 1.35 -3.50
N PRO A 59 -18.47 2.20 -4.04
CA PRO A 59 -17.24 1.72 -4.66
C PRO A 59 -16.44 0.87 -3.70
N GLY A 60 -15.69 -0.10 -4.22
CA GLY A 60 -14.77 -0.87 -3.39
C GLY A 60 -13.77 0.04 -2.68
N LEU A 61 -13.48 -0.26 -1.42
CA LEU A 61 -12.53 0.51 -0.62
C LEU A 61 -11.11 0.33 -1.17
N ILE A 62 -10.30 1.38 -1.02
CA ILE A 62 -8.89 1.41 -1.41
C ILE A 62 -8.05 1.63 -0.16
N ASP A 63 -7.12 0.71 0.13
CA ASP A 63 -6.10 0.90 1.15
C ASP A 63 -4.77 1.28 0.47
N THR A 64 -4.29 2.48 0.77
CA THR A 64 -3.09 3.03 0.14
C THR A 64 -1.79 2.68 0.87
N HIS A 65 -1.85 1.91 1.97
CA HIS A 65 -0.66 1.48 2.71
C HIS A 65 -0.95 0.30 3.64
N LEU A 66 -0.58 -0.89 3.23
CA LEU A 66 -0.62 -2.09 4.07
C LEU A 66 0.58 -3.01 3.82
N HIS A 67 0.66 -4.07 4.63
CA HIS A 67 1.68 -5.10 4.54
C HIS A 67 1.06 -6.49 4.60
N PHE A 68 1.23 -7.30 3.56
CA PHE A 68 1.00 -8.74 3.64
C PHE A 68 2.22 -9.40 4.25
N SER A 69 2.44 -9.13 5.54
CA SER A 69 3.64 -9.58 6.25
C SER A 69 3.69 -11.09 6.47
N GLY A 70 2.53 -11.74 6.47
CA GLY A 70 2.42 -13.15 6.76
C GLY A 70 2.63 -13.50 8.24
N ASN A 71 2.69 -12.49 9.11
CA ASN A 71 2.90 -12.72 10.54
C ASN A 71 1.61 -13.19 11.20
N LEU A 72 1.74 -14.11 12.15
CA LEU A 72 0.61 -14.65 12.94
C LEU A 72 0.38 -13.90 14.24
N THR A 73 1.41 -13.23 14.74
CA THR A 73 1.39 -12.53 16.03
C THR A 73 2.02 -11.15 15.89
N ASP A 74 1.86 -10.32 16.92
CA ASP A 74 2.51 -9.02 17.05
C ASP A 74 3.92 -9.14 17.68
N ASP A 75 4.37 -10.36 18.00
CA ASP A 75 5.72 -10.60 18.52
C ASP A 75 6.74 -10.49 17.36
N ASP A 76 7.65 -9.56 17.49
CA ASP A 76 8.68 -9.28 16.47
C ASP A 76 9.71 -10.41 16.33
N THR A 77 9.87 -11.28 17.33
CA THR A 77 10.66 -12.49 17.23
C THR A 77 10.01 -13.47 16.25
N ASP A 78 8.69 -13.62 16.31
CA ASP A 78 7.95 -14.45 15.37
C ASP A 78 8.08 -13.93 13.93
N TRP A 79 8.23 -12.61 13.74
CA TRP A 79 8.40 -12.03 12.40
C TRP A 79 9.64 -12.54 11.67
N VAL A 80 10.66 -12.98 12.37
CA VAL A 80 11.89 -13.52 11.77
C VAL A 80 12.03 -15.03 11.91
N MET A 81 11.41 -15.63 12.93
CA MET A 81 11.55 -17.05 13.24
C MET A 81 10.46 -17.94 12.59
N GLN A 82 9.31 -17.38 12.23
CA GLN A 82 8.20 -18.12 11.63
C GLN A 82 8.63 -18.75 10.28
N PRO A 83 8.34 -20.04 10.03
CA PRO A 83 8.68 -20.71 8.79
C PRO A 83 8.11 -20.00 7.55
N LEU A 84 8.91 -19.89 6.49
CA LEU A 84 8.56 -19.13 5.28
C LEU A 84 7.23 -19.59 4.65
N LEU A 85 6.98 -20.89 4.59
CA LEU A 85 5.73 -21.44 4.03
C LEU A 85 4.49 -20.99 4.83
N GLU A 86 4.62 -20.94 6.17
CA GLU A 86 3.52 -20.43 7.02
C GLU A 86 3.27 -18.95 6.75
N LYS A 87 4.33 -18.14 6.67
CA LYS A 87 4.21 -16.72 6.30
C LYS A 87 3.51 -16.53 4.96
N GLN A 88 3.89 -17.31 3.96
CA GLN A 88 3.26 -17.24 2.63
C GLN A 88 1.78 -17.59 2.68
N ALA A 89 1.41 -18.66 3.40
CA ALA A 89 0.01 -19.05 3.54
C ALA A 89 -0.83 -17.99 4.26
N VAL A 90 -0.28 -17.38 5.33
CA VAL A 90 -0.93 -16.28 6.05
C VAL A 90 -1.05 -15.04 5.17
N ALA A 91 -0.02 -14.67 4.41
CA ALA A 91 -0.06 -13.53 3.50
C ALA A 91 -1.14 -13.69 2.41
N VAL A 92 -1.31 -14.88 1.86
CA VAL A 92 -2.40 -15.20 0.92
C VAL A 92 -3.76 -15.03 1.60
N LYS A 93 -3.91 -15.50 2.84
CA LYS A 93 -5.14 -15.32 3.62
C LYS A 93 -5.41 -13.83 3.88
N GLN A 94 -4.40 -13.04 4.26
CA GLN A 94 -4.53 -11.59 4.46
C GLN A 94 -5.04 -10.89 3.20
N ALA A 95 -4.55 -11.25 2.02
CA ALA A 95 -5.05 -10.70 0.76
C ALA A 95 -6.52 -11.07 0.50
N TYR A 96 -6.90 -12.31 0.77
CA TYR A 96 -8.30 -12.73 0.66
C TYR A 96 -9.20 -12.01 1.67
N ASP A 97 -8.74 -11.86 2.92
CA ASP A 97 -9.48 -11.13 3.96
C ASP A 97 -9.71 -9.67 3.56
N CYS A 98 -8.72 -8.99 3.00
CA CYS A 98 -8.89 -7.63 2.45
C CYS A 98 -10.09 -7.57 1.48
N LEU A 99 -10.15 -8.47 0.51
CA LEU A 99 -11.23 -8.50 -0.46
C LEU A 99 -12.59 -8.75 0.20
N THR A 100 -12.67 -9.69 1.13
CA THR A 100 -13.94 -10.05 1.82
C THR A 100 -14.43 -8.96 2.77
N HIS A 101 -13.54 -8.06 3.20
CA HIS A 101 -13.89 -6.88 4.00
C HIS A 101 -14.12 -5.62 3.15
N GLY A 102 -14.18 -5.76 1.83
CA GLY A 102 -14.52 -4.67 0.91
C GLY A 102 -13.34 -3.87 0.38
N LEU A 103 -12.10 -4.22 0.71
CA LEU A 103 -10.90 -3.63 0.12
C LEU A 103 -10.66 -4.26 -1.25
N THR A 104 -11.01 -3.55 -2.32
CA THR A 104 -10.89 -4.05 -3.70
C THR A 104 -9.60 -3.64 -4.39
N THR A 105 -8.89 -2.67 -3.83
CA THR A 105 -7.55 -2.24 -4.28
C THR A 105 -6.69 -1.95 -3.06
N VAL A 106 -5.43 -2.37 -3.10
CA VAL A 106 -4.47 -2.15 -2.01
C VAL A 106 -3.09 -1.78 -2.54
N CYS A 107 -2.38 -0.90 -1.81
CA CYS A 107 -0.96 -0.62 -2.01
C CYS A 107 -0.16 -1.43 -0.98
N GLU A 108 0.52 -2.46 -1.44
CA GLU A 108 1.21 -3.41 -0.60
C GLU A 108 2.72 -3.16 -0.62
N ILE A 109 3.31 -3.12 0.57
CA ILE A 109 4.74 -2.91 0.78
C ILE A 109 5.27 -4.10 1.56
N GLY A 110 5.89 -5.05 0.87
CA GLY A 110 6.41 -6.22 1.57
C GLY A 110 6.91 -7.33 0.67
N ARG A 111 7.41 -8.34 1.33
CA ARG A 111 8.11 -9.47 0.71
C ARG A 111 7.26 -10.23 -0.30
N PHE A 112 5.97 -10.34 -0.06
CA PHE A 112 5.11 -11.26 -0.80
C PHE A 112 4.18 -10.58 -1.82
N GLY A 113 4.07 -9.24 -1.78
CA GLY A 113 3.08 -8.48 -2.53
C GLY A 113 3.12 -8.71 -4.04
N ILE A 114 4.31 -8.70 -4.63
CA ILE A 114 4.48 -8.93 -6.08
C ILE A 114 3.98 -10.33 -6.47
N GLN A 115 4.37 -11.35 -5.72
CA GLN A 115 3.97 -12.73 -6.00
C GLN A 115 2.48 -12.96 -5.74
N ILE A 116 1.92 -12.32 -4.72
CA ILE A 116 0.48 -12.34 -4.41
C ILE A 116 -0.31 -11.69 -5.56
N ARG A 117 0.09 -10.50 -6.02
CA ARG A 117 -0.48 -9.83 -7.20
C ARG A 117 -0.49 -10.77 -8.41
N ASP A 118 0.67 -11.34 -8.74
CA ASP A 118 0.82 -12.19 -9.92
C ASP A 118 -0.03 -13.47 -9.82
N CYS A 119 -0.22 -14.02 -8.63
CA CYS A 119 -1.12 -15.15 -8.40
C CYS A 119 -2.59 -14.78 -8.56
N ILE A 120 -3.00 -13.61 -8.05
CA ILE A 120 -4.36 -13.09 -8.22
C ILE A 120 -4.65 -12.85 -9.70
N ASP A 121 -3.73 -12.18 -10.43
CA ASP A 121 -3.88 -11.87 -11.85
C ASP A 121 -3.97 -13.14 -12.72
N LYS A 122 -3.29 -14.21 -12.33
CA LYS A 122 -3.36 -15.53 -12.96
C LYS A 122 -4.56 -16.37 -12.53
N GLY A 123 -5.39 -15.87 -11.60
CA GLY A 123 -6.56 -16.58 -11.09
C GLY A 123 -6.27 -17.77 -10.18
N VAL A 124 -5.09 -17.82 -9.57
CA VAL A 124 -4.71 -18.90 -8.63
C VAL A 124 -5.58 -18.84 -7.38
N PHE A 125 -5.85 -17.64 -6.88
CA PHE A 125 -6.81 -17.37 -5.81
C PHE A 125 -7.43 -15.99 -5.97
N LYS A 126 -8.52 -15.72 -5.23
CA LYS A 126 -9.22 -14.43 -5.24
C LYS A 126 -8.58 -13.46 -4.25
N GLY A 127 -8.39 -12.23 -4.66
CA GLY A 127 -7.87 -11.13 -3.84
C GLY A 127 -8.20 -9.77 -4.44
N PRO A 128 -7.79 -8.67 -3.80
CA PRO A 128 -7.94 -7.33 -4.33
C PRO A 128 -7.00 -7.09 -5.52
N ARG A 129 -7.17 -5.97 -6.22
CA ARG A 129 -6.09 -5.44 -7.06
C ARG A 129 -4.94 -5.00 -6.15
N VAL A 130 -3.75 -5.50 -6.41
CA VAL A 130 -2.56 -5.19 -5.60
C VAL A 130 -1.61 -4.32 -6.41
N LEU A 131 -1.22 -3.17 -5.86
CA LEU A 131 -0.07 -2.39 -6.29
C LEU A 131 1.09 -2.72 -5.34
N ALA A 132 2.11 -3.40 -5.81
CA ALA A 132 3.14 -4.01 -4.97
C ALA A 132 4.52 -3.40 -5.19
N THR A 133 5.23 -3.12 -4.09
CA THR A 133 6.60 -2.61 -4.14
C THR A 133 7.66 -3.71 -4.02
N GLY A 134 7.29 -4.86 -3.47
CA GLY A 134 8.25 -5.80 -2.90
C GLY A 134 8.91 -5.22 -1.64
N LEU A 135 10.04 -5.79 -1.20
CA LEU A 135 10.78 -5.24 -0.04
C LEU A 135 11.23 -3.81 -0.35
N GLY A 136 10.93 -2.90 0.55
CA GLY A 136 11.40 -1.52 0.48
C GLY A 136 12.85 -1.40 0.95
N PHE A 137 13.54 -0.32 0.55
CA PHE A 137 14.92 -0.09 0.95
C PHE A 137 14.99 0.69 2.26
N CYS A 138 15.79 0.21 3.19
CA CYS A 138 16.13 0.88 4.42
C CYS A 138 17.65 0.82 4.67
N ARG A 139 18.17 1.72 5.50
CA ARG A 139 19.55 1.61 5.94
C ARG A 139 19.73 0.46 6.93
N VAL A 140 20.98 0.00 7.12
CA VAL A 140 21.33 -0.83 8.27
C VAL A 140 21.01 -0.09 9.57
N ALA A 141 20.48 -0.79 10.56
CA ALA A 141 19.93 -0.23 11.80
C ALA A 141 18.78 0.76 11.56
N GLY A 142 18.01 0.60 10.49
CA GLY A 142 16.84 1.41 10.15
C GLY A 142 15.52 0.71 10.43
N HIS A 143 14.41 1.32 9.94
CA HIS A 143 13.05 0.87 10.21
C HIS A 143 12.73 -0.53 9.67
N GLY A 144 13.34 -0.92 8.56
CA GLY A 144 13.22 -2.27 7.97
C GLY A 144 14.32 -3.23 8.41
N ASP A 145 14.91 -3.06 9.58
CA ASP A 145 15.99 -3.89 10.12
C ASP A 145 15.65 -4.31 11.55
N SER A 146 15.37 -5.58 11.78
CA SER A 146 15.05 -6.12 13.11
C SER A 146 16.32 -6.19 13.97
N HIS A 147 16.46 -5.30 14.93
CA HIS A 147 17.69 -5.12 15.71
C HIS A 147 17.97 -6.23 16.74
N HIS A 148 17.08 -7.18 16.93
CA HIS A 148 17.22 -8.27 17.91
C HIS A 148 17.60 -9.61 17.28
N CYS A 149 17.86 -9.67 15.99
CA CYS A 149 18.36 -10.84 15.29
C CYS A 149 19.63 -10.54 14.48
N THR A 150 20.27 -11.58 13.93
CA THR A 150 21.44 -11.39 13.05
C THR A 150 21.03 -10.80 11.70
N GLN A 151 21.93 -10.09 11.04
CA GLN A 151 21.66 -9.52 9.72
C GLN A 151 21.32 -10.59 8.67
N GLU A 152 21.92 -11.78 8.76
CA GLU A 152 21.65 -12.89 7.86
C GLU A 152 20.18 -13.33 7.99
N LEU A 153 19.72 -13.57 9.22
CA LEU A 153 18.33 -13.96 9.48
C LEU A 153 17.37 -12.86 9.06
N ASN A 154 17.71 -11.61 9.35
CA ASN A 154 16.91 -10.47 8.96
C ASN A 154 16.73 -10.37 7.44
N LYS A 155 17.79 -10.51 6.64
CA LYS A 155 17.71 -10.51 5.17
C LYS A 155 16.81 -11.62 4.62
N GLU A 156 16.83 -12.79 5.21
CA GLU A 156 16.04 -13.93 4.76
C GLU A 156 14.57 -13.85 5.16
N SER A 157 14.29 -13.23 6.32
CA SER A 157 13.00 -13.37 6.98
C SER A 157 12.21 -12.08 7.15
N HIS A 158 12.86 -10.89 7.08
CA HIS A 158 12.19 -9.61 7.32
C HIS A 158 10.99 -9.42 6.37
N PRO A 159 9.83 -9.03 6.89
CA PRO A 159 8.60 -9.00 6.08
C PRO A 159 8.55 -7.85 5.06
N TRP A 160 9.25 -6.73 5.28
CA TRP A 160 9.13 -5.55 4.41
C TRP A 160 10.45 -4.83 4.08
N GLY A 161 11.55 -5.05 4.80
CA GLY A 161 12.81 -4.30 4.66
C GLY A 161 13.92 -5.05 3.93
N ASP A 162 14.67 -4.34 3.07
CA ASP A 162 15.91 -4.76 2.41
C ASP A 162 16.98 -3.72 2.76
N GLN A 163 18.03 -4.14 3.52
CA GLN A 163 19.06 -3.21 4.00
C GLN A 163 20.04 -2.87 2.88
N VAL A 164 20.07 -1.61 2.49
CA VAL A 164 20.96 -1.09 1.45
C VAL A 164 21.45 0.30 1.84
N ASP A 165 22.75 0.50 1.91
CA ASP A 165 23.39 1.77 2.24
C ASP A 165 24.20 2.32 1.06
N GLY A 166 24.21 3.64 0.95
CA GLY A 166 24.97 4.38 -0.05
C GLY A 166 24.31 4.48 -1.43
N PRO A 167 24.51 5.60 -2.14
CA PRO A 167 23.77 5.90 -3.37
C PRO A 167 24.04 4.89 -4.49
N TRP A 168 25.26 4.36 -4.60
CA TRP A 168 25.60 3.42 -5.66
C TRP A 168 25.02 2.02 -5.44
N ASP A 169 24.95 1.55 -4.21
CA ASP A 169 24.34 0.24 -3.92
C ASP A 169 22.82 0.33 -3.96
N LEU A 170 22.23 1.48 -3.59
CA LEU A 170 20.81 1.77 -3.81
C LEU A 170 20.45 1.73 -5.29
N ARG A 171 21.24 2.34 -6.21
CA ARG A 171 21.01 2.23 -7.66
C ARG A 171 21.00 0.78 -8.14
N LYS A 172 21.95 -0.04 -7.65
CA LYS A 172 21.99 -1.48 -7.97
C LYS A 172 20.76 -2.21 -7.42
N ALA A 173 20.34 -1.86 -6.20
CA ALA A 173 19.18 -2.46 -5.55
C ALA A 173 17.88 -2.12 -6.29
N VAL A 174 17.70 -0.86 -6.72
CA VAL A 174 16.56 -0.48 -7.57
C VAL A 174 16.52 -1.33 -8.84
N ARG A 175 17.65 -1.50 -9.56
CA ARG A 175 17.69 -2.34 -10.76
C ARG A 175 17.33 -3.80 -10.48
N ARG A 176 17.76 -4.35 -9.34
CA ARG A 176 17.35 -5.71 -8.92
C ARG A 176 15.85 -5.78 -8.65
N ARG A 177 15.28 -4.77 -7.97
CA ARG A 177 13.84 -4.67 -7.69
C ARG A 177 13.01 -4.56 -8.97
N LEU A 178 13.44 -3.73 -9.93
CA LEU A 178 12.79 -3.58 -11.23
C LEU A 178 12.67 -4.91 -12.01
N ARG A 179 13.60 -5.83 -11.82
CA ARG A 179 13.51 -7.18 -12.40
C ARG A 179 12.32 -7.98 -11.88
N GLU A 180 11.82 -7.66 -10.69
CA GLU A 180 10.66 -8.31 -10.08
C GLU A 180 9.34 -7.70 -10.56
N ASN A 181 9.39 -6.67 -11.39
CA ASN A 181 8.23 -5.94 -11.93
C ASN A 181 7.36 -5.28 -10.84
N PRO A 182 7.90 -4.42 -9.96
CA PRO A 182 7.12 -3.71 -8.96
C PRO A 182 6.26 -2.61 -9.60
N ASP A 183 5.17 -2.23 -8.92
CA ASP A 183 4.36 -1.07 -9.29
C ASP A 183 4.97 0.25 -8.78
N ALA A 184 5.77 0.19 -7.71
CA ALA A 184 6.54 1.30 -7.16
C ALA A 184 7.79 0.81 -6.43
N ILE A 185 8.74 1.72 -6.20
CA ILE A 185 9.87 1.50 -5.29
C ILE A 185 9.54 2.12 -3.93
N LYS A 186 9.74 1.37 -2.85
CA LYS A 186 9.57 1.86 -1.47
C LYS A 186 10.91 2.20 -0.84
N ILE A 187 10.97 3.34 -0.13
CA ILE A 187 12.09 3.70 0.75
C ILE A 187 11.59 4.09 2.14
N TRP A 188 12.44 3.90 3.16
CA TRP A 188 12.28 4.45 4.49
C TRP A 188 13.28 5.58 4.68
N ALA A 189 12.83 6.83 4.42
CA ALA A 189 13.68 8.02 4.57
C ALA A 189 13.89 8.39 6.04
N THR A 190 13.01 7.93 6.93
CA THR A 190 13.12 8.10 8.39
C THR A 190 12.93 6.78 9.11
N GLY A 191 13.20 6.78 10.42
CA GLY A 191 12.74 5.74 11.33
C GLY A 191 11.24 5.78 11.56
N GLY A 192 10.71 4.81 12.32
CA GLY A 192 9.30 4.64 12.64
C GLY A 192 9.01 4.33 14.12
N GLY A 193 10.06 4.10 14.93
CA GLY A 193 9.92 3.88 16.37
C GLY A 193 9.62 2.44 16.79
N ILE A 194 9.85 1.46 15.95
CA ILE A 194 9.62 0.03 16.27
C ILE A 194 10.85 -0.56 16.99
N TRP A 195 12.06 -0.17 16.56
CA TRP A 195 13.31 -0.74 17.07
C TRP A 195 14.07 0.23 17.96
N ARG A 196 15.07 -0.27 18.68
CA ARG A 196 15.88 0.51 19.63
C ARG A 196 16.56 1.76 19.01
N TRP A 197 17.00 1.67 17.74
CA TRP A 197 17.70 2.75 17.03
C TRP A 197 16.87 3.29 15.86
N ASP A 198 15.55 3.22 15.98
CA ASP A 198 14.58 3.51 14.93
C ASP A 198 13.65 4.64 15.35
N SER A 199 14.20 5.78 15.72
CA SER A 199 13.39 6.96 16.05
C SER A 199 12.78 7.56 14.78
N GLY A 200 11.48 7.85 14.79
CA GLY A 200 10.80 8.57 13.71
C GLY A 200 11.31 9.98 13.43
N ARG A 201 12.17 10.52 14.32
CA ARG A 201 12.86 11.81 14.16
C ARG A 201 14.20 11.69 13.43
N ASP A 202 14.73 10.47 13.30
CA ASP A 202 16.03 10.24 12.70
C ASP A 202 15.89 10.14 11.18
N GLN A 203 16.69 10.90 10.45
CA GLN A 203 16.84 10.75 9.01
C GLN A 203 17.64 9.47 8.75
N HIS A 204 17.09 8.57 7.95
CA HIS A 204 17.72 7.30 7.64
C HIS A 204 18.50 7.35 6.32
N TYR A 205 18.01 8.06 5.32
CA TYR A 205 18.73 8.27 4.08
C TYR A 205 19.11 9.74 3.91
N CYS A 206 20.35 9.99 3.54
CA CYS A 206 20.79 11.32 3.15
C CYS A 206 20.22 11.74 1.79
N SER A 207 20.37 13.02 1.45
CA SER A 207 19.84 13.59 0.21
C SER A 207 20.31 12.83 -1.04
N GLU A 208 21.58 12.46 -1.10
CA GLU A 208 22.18 11.75 -2.24
C GLU A 208 21.61 10.34 -2.41
N GLU A 209 21.26 9.68 -1.29
CA GLU A 209 20.67 8.35 -1.31
C GLU A 209 19.23 8.38 -1.83
N ILE A 210 18.40 9.31 -1.33
CA ILE A 210 17.03 9.51 -1.81
C ILE A 210 17.04 9.86 -3.30
N GLN A 211 17.90 10.82 -3.70
CA GLN A 211 18.06 11.22 -5.10
C GLN A 211 18.45 10.04 -5.99
N ALA A 212 19.39 9.21 -5.54
CA ALA A 212 19.85 8.06 -6.32
C ALA A 212 18.73 7.04 -6.61
N VAL A 213 17.85 6.78 -5.64
CA VAL A 213 16.71 5.89 -5.83
C VAL A 213 15.70 6.48 -6.81
N VAL A 214 15.34 7.75 -6.63
CA VAL A 214 14.35 8.43 -7.48
C VAL A 214 14.83 8.53 -8.92
N GLU A 215 16.08 8.95 -9.15
CA GLU A 215 16.65 9.05 -10.50
C GLU A 215 16.65 7.69 -11.21
N GLU A 216 17.05 6.63 -10.52
CA GLU A 216 17.12 5.29 -11.11
C GLU A 216 15.73 4.73 -11.46
N ALA A 217 14.74 4.92 -10.58
CA ALA A 217 13.36 4.50 -10.81
C ALA A 217 12.71 5.31 -11.94
N LYS A 218 12.96 6.61 -11.98
CA LYS A 218 12.43 7.53 -13.00
C LYS A 218 12.90 7.21 -14.42
N MET A 219 14.11 6.64 -14.61
CA MET A 219 14.60 6.23 -15.93
C MET A 219 13.66 5.23 -16.62
N VAL A 220 12.86 4.48 -15.87
CA VAL A 220 11.93 3.48 -16.38
C VAL A 220 10.47 3.81 -16.05
N GLY A 221 10.19 5.00 -15.52
CA GLY A 221 8.84 5.48 -15.24
C GLY A 221 8.17 4.82 -14.03
N ILE A 222 8.95 4.26 -13.10
CA ILE A 222 8.41 3.66 -11.88
C ILE A 222 8.43 4.70 -10.74
N PRO A 223 7.29 4.92 -10.04
CA PRO A 223 7.20 5.87 -8.94
C PRO A 223 7.97 5.41 -7.70
N VAL A 224 8.33 6.36 -6.84
CA VAL A 224 8.95 6.10 -5.54
C VAL A 224 8.02 6.54 -4.42
N TRP A 225 7.77 5.67 -3.44
CA TRP A 225 6.97 5.93 -2.25
C TRP A 225 7.88 6.02 -1.04
N SER A 226 7.82 7.15 -0.33
CA SER A 226 8.71 7.44 0.81
C SER A 226 7.96 7.42 2.13
N HIS A 227 8.44 6.60 3.06
CA HIS A 227 8.04 6.65 4.46
C HIS A 227 8.78 7.80 5.15
N CYS A 228 8.03 8.72 5.74
CA CYS A 228 8.55 9.79 6.57
C CYS A 228 7.67 9.97 7.80
N TYR A 229 8.27 9.95 8.99
CA TYR A 229 7.59 10.36 10.22
C TYR A 229 7.93 11.81 10.55
N ASN A 230 8.51 12.07 11.69
CA ASN A 230 8.68 13.40 12.29
C ASN A 230 10.05 14.01 11.93
N ASN A 231 10.42 14.03 10.63
CA ASN A 231 11.68 14.63 10.17
C ASN A 231 11.43 15.47 8.92
N HIS A 232 11.45 16.79 9.07
CA HIS A 232 11.16 17.75 8.00
C HIS A 232 12.18 17.69 6.86
N ALA A 233 13.47 17.45 7.17
CA ALA A 233 14.50 17.40 6.13
C ALA A 233 14.32 16.18 5.22
N ALA A 234 14.06 15.01 5.78
CA ALA A 234 13.82 13.79 5.02
C ALA A 234 12.53 13.88 4.20
N ALA A 235 11.45 14.46 4.78
CA ALA A 235 10.20 14.67 4.08
C ALA A 235 10.37 15.63 2.90
N TYR A 236 11.03 16.77 3.13
CA TYR A 236 11.33 17.75 2.09
C TYR A 236 12.20 17.16 0.98
N ASP A 237 13.27 16.42 1.34
CA ASP A 237 14.14 15.75 0.36
C ASP A 237 13.38 14.71 -0.47
N SER A 238 12.52 13.92 0.15
CA SER A 238 11.67 12.97 -0.55
C SER A 238 10.81 13.65 -1.61
N VAL A 239 10.15 14.75 -1.26
CA VAL A 239 9.28 15.49 -2.18
C VAL A 239 10.11 16.18 -3.28
N ARG A 240 11.14 16.95 -2.91
CA ARG A 240 11.93 17.74 -3.87
C ARG A 240 12.67 16.90 -4.93
N PHE A 241 13.04 15.67 -4.61
CA PHE A 241 13.63 14.75 -5.57
C PHE A 241 12.60 14.05 -6.44
N GLY A 242 11.30 14.11 -6.07
CA GLY A 242 10.19 13.59 -6.87
C GLY A 242 9.70 12.22 -6.44
N CYS A 243 9.72 11.91 -5.14
CA CYS A 243 8.90 10.81 -4.63
C CYS A 243 7.43 11.15 -4.91
N GLU A 244 6.71 10.23 -5.55
CA GLU A 244 5.32 10.45 -5.95
C GLU A 244 4.37 10.41 -4.76
N GLN A 245 4.71 9.65 -3.71
CA GLN A 245 3.90 9.49 -2.52
C GLN A 245 4.74 9.69 -1.26
N LEU A 246 4.23 10.54 -0.35
CA LEU A 246 4.71 10.69 1.02
C LEU A 246 3.78 9.94 1.96
N ILE A 247 4.32 9.02 2.74
CA ILE A 247 3.55 8.14 3.63
C ILE A 247 3.80 8.57 5.07
N HIS A 248 2.73 8.58 5.87
CA HIS A 248 2.63 9.04 7.26
C HIS A 248 2.69 10.55 7.39
N GLY A 249 3.86 11.16 7.28
CA GLY A 249 4.03 12.63 7.32
C GLY A 249 3.48 13.27 8.59
N PHE A 250 3.68 12.65 9.77
CA PHE A 250 3.01 13.06 11.01
C PHE A 250 3.39 14.45 11.54
N ASP A 251 4.46 15.04 11.07
CA ASP A 251 4.91 16.37 11.46
C ASP A 251 5.64 17.03 10.29
N ILE A 252 4.95 17.11 9.14
CA ILE A 252 5.49 17.81 7.96
C ILE A 252 5.28 19.32 8.10
N ASP A 253 6.28 20.09 7.66
CA ASP A 253 6.23 21.54 7.70
C ASP A 253 5.47 22.14 6.48
N GLU A 254 5.05 23.42 6.60
CA GLU A 254 4.34 24.13 5.54
C GLU A 254 5.12 24.16 4.22
N ARG A 255 6.45 24.31 4.29
CA ARG A 255 7.31 24.31 3.11
C ARG A 255 7.23 23.00 2.34
N THR A 256 7.18 21.88 3.04
CA THR A 256 7.02 20.56 2.41
C THR A 256 5.63 20.39 1.84
N MET A 257 4.58 20.84 2.57
CA MET A 257 3.19 20.80 2.07
C MET A 257 3.01 21.63 0.81
N ASP A 258 3.55 22.84 0.75
CA ASP A 258 3.50 23.70 -0.43
C ASP A 258 4.17 23.03 -1.63
N LEU A 259 5.34 22.43 -1.43
CA LEU A 259 6.06 21.71 -2.49
C LEU A 259 5.29 20.45 -2.96
N MET A 260 4.64 19.72 -2.05
CA MET A 260 3.76 18.60 -2.40
C MET A 260 2.60 19.06 -3.28
N ALA A 261 1.97 20.18 -2.94
CA ALA A 261 0.89 20.74 -3.75
C ALA A 261 1.36 21.18 -5.14
N GLU A 262 2.55 21.80 -5.22
CA GLU A 262 3.15 22.22 -6.49
C GLU A 262 3.51 21.04 -7.40
N GLN A 263 4.05 19.97 -6.84
CA GLN A 263 4.48 18.79 -7.59
C GLN A 263 3.40 17.74 -7.81
N GLY A 264 2.26 17.86 -7.13
CA GLY A 264 1.20 16.85 -7.16
C GLY A 264 1.55 15.57 -6.40
N THR A 265 2.38 15.67 -5.36
CA THR A 265 2.77 14.52 -4.53
C THR A 265 1.57 14.01 -3.74
N PHE A 266 1.29 12.72 -3.82
CA PHE A 266 0.22 12.09 -3.04
C PHE A 266 0.59 12.00 -1.57
N PHE A 267 -0.41 12.20 -0.70
CA PHE A 267 -0.27 12.07 0.74
C PHE A 267 -1.06 10.87 1.26
N THR A 268 -0.39 9.96 1.95
CA THR A 268 -1.01 8.81 2.61
C THR A 268 -0.80 8.92 4.13
N PRO A 269 -1.73 9.57 4.85
CA PRO A 269 -1.52 9.97 6.25
C PRO A 269 -1.62 8.81 7.25
N THR A 270 -2.13 7.64 6.85
CA THR A 270 -2.28 6.45 7.72
C THR A 270 -2.95 6.76 9.08
N ILE A 271 -3.95 7.63 9.08
CA ILE A 271 -4.57 8.18 10.30
C ILE A 271 -5.18 7.13 11.23
N ALA A 272 -5.62 6.00 10.69
CA ALA A 272 -6.17 4.89 11.49
C ALA A 272 -5.10 4.14 12.29
N PHE A 273 -3.83 4.25 11.90
CA PHE A 273 -2.73 3.56 12.56
C PHE A 273 -2.48 4.07 13.98
N LEU A 274 -2.42 5.39 14.18
CA LEU A 274 -2.10 5.99 15.48
C LEU A 274 -3.06 5.60 16.61
N PRO A 275 -4.40 5.70 16.46
CA PRO A 275 -5.33 5.25 17.50
C PRO A 275 -5.17 3.77 17.85
N THR A 276 -4.96 2.93 16.85
CA THR A 276 -4.76 1.49 17.05
C THR A 276 -3.45 1.22 17.78
N TRP A 277 -2.36 1.89 17.39
CA TRP A 277 -1.06 1.78 18.03
C TRP A 277 -1.11 2.18 19.51
N TYR A 278 -1.67 3.35 19.82
CA TYR A 278 -1.81 3.82 21.21
C TYR A 278 -2.77 2.97 22.04
N ALA A 279 -3.77 2.31 21.43
CA ALA A 279 -4.64 1.40 22.14
C ALA A 279 -3.95 0.07 22.48
N THR A 280 -3.01 -0.37 21.66
CA THR A 280 -2.28 -1.63 21.83
C THR A 280 -1.02 -1.44 22.68
N TYR A 281 -0.34 -0.31 22.57
CA TYR A 281 0.90 0.02 23.27
C TYR A 281 0.75 1.35 24.03
N PRO A 282 0.04 1.37 25.17
CA PRO A 282 -0.26 2.55 25.96
C PRO A 282 0.99 3.21 26.62
#